data_f1c784d18e6c6befa6627918b902e9f1
#
_entry.id   f1c784d18e6c6befa6627918b902e9f1
#
_cell.length_a   1.000
_cell.length_b   1.000
_cell.length_c   1.000
_cell.angle_alpha   90.00
_cell.angle_beta   90.00
_cell.angle_gamma   90.00
#
_symmetry.space_group_name_H-M   'P 1'
#
loop_
_entity.id
_entity.type
_entity.pdbx_description
1 polymer ?
#
loop_
_entity_poly.entity_id
_entity_poly.type
_entity_poly.pdbx_seq_one_letter_code
_entity_poly.pdbx_strand_id
1 'polypeptide(L)'
;DVFKLYTKMFGKGDKFIKGTFTVDTTMSYSALISELQTVSTVNQTVSIQITEGMTIDEIAQMMEDNRVCRAEDFMEQCKTLGDTYKFQKRLENKKLKYYQMEGYIFPDTYEFYILPALEDNKELDTSEYAADALDIIYQNFNNKLTARYYNRMSELGLTLDETITLASIAQREADNTTNMGNVAS
;
A
#
# COMPACT_ATOMS: atom_id res chain seq x y z
N ASP A 1 40.63 -0.90 13.57
CA ASP A 1 39.67 -0.80 12.44
C ASP A 1 39.08 0.61 12.40
N VAL A 2 39.54 1.41 11.42
CA VAL A 2 39.27 2.83 11.30
C VAL A 2 37.73 3.11 11.17
N PHE A 3 37.03 2.22 10.50
CA PHE A 3 35.58 2.34 10.31
C PHE A 3 34.82 2.24 11.65
N LYS A 4 35.18 1.26 12.50
CA LYS A 4 34.59 1.11 13.86
C LYS A 4 34.87 2.31 14.73
N LEU A 5 36.07 2.89 14.63
CA LEU A 5 36.44 4.07 15.38
C LEU A 5 35.63 5.29 14.92
N TYR A 6 35.47 5.43 13.61
CA TYR A 6 34.68 6.53 13.02
C TYR A 6 33.19 6.45 13.43
N THR A 7 32.55 5.28 13.33
CA THR A 7 31.14 5.09 13.72
C THR A 7 30.90 5.36 15.20
N LYS A 8 31.83 4.94 16.07
CA LYS A 8 31.76 5.19 17.51
C LYS A 8 31.94 6.67 17.86
N MET A 9 32.84 7.38 17.17
CA MET A 9 33.12 8.80 17.43
C MET A 9 31.97 9.71 16.99
N PHE A 10 31.21 9.35 15.94
CA PHE A 10 30.09 10.13 15.42
C PHE A 10 28.71 9.64 15.88
N GLY A 11 28.64 8.68 16.83
CA GLY A 11 27.39 8.19 17.42
C GLY A 11 26.46 7.49 16.43
N LYS A 12 27.01 6.94 15.34
CA LYS A 12 26.24 6.33 14.25
C LYS A 12 26.33 4.79 14.20
N GLY A 13 26.91 4.16 15.25
CA GLY A 13 27.19 2.73 15.25
C GLY A 13 26.00 1.81 15.50
N ASP A 14 24.89 2.32 16.00
CA ASP A 14 23.80 1.51 16.54
C ASP A 14 22.59 1.39 15.59
N LYS A 15 22.69 1.93 14.38
CA LYS A 15 21.58 2.00 13.41
C LYS A 15 21.90 1.33 12.09
N PHE A 16 22.80 0.37 12.05
CA PHE A 16 23.06 -0.38 10.82
C PHE A 16 21.98 -1.43 10.61
N ILE A 17 21.47 -1.46 9.37
CA ILE A 17 20.45 -2.40 8.95
C ILE A 17 21.16 -3.63 8.36
N LYS A 18 20.67 -4.82 8.68
CA LYS A 18 21.16 -6.06 8.10
C LYS A 18 20.60 -6.21 6.68
N GLY A 19 21.48 -6.35 5.69
CA GLY A 19 21.06 -6.49 4.30
C GLY A 19 22.25 -6.62 3.35
N THR A 20 21.95 -6.70 2.06
CA THR A 20 22.95 -6.64 0.99
C THR A 20 22.98 -5.22 0.44
N PHE A 21 24.14 -4.60 0.46
CA PHE A 21 24.34 -3.22 0.03
C PHE A 21 25.30 -3.18 -1.17
N THR A 22 25.03 -2.33 -2.13
CA THR A 22 25.97 -2.02 -3.20
C THR A 22 26.79 -0.83 -2.77
N VAL A 23 28.10 -1.05 -2.54
CA VAL A 23 29.02 0.00 -2.12
C VAL A 23 30.09 0.25 -3.18
N ASP A 24 30.43 1.51 -3.42
CA ASP A 24 31.54 1.90 -4.27
C ASP A 24 32.78 2.19 -3.42
N THR A 25 33.96 1.77 -3.90
CA THR A 25 35.23 2.01 -3.23
C THR A 25 35.62 3.47 -3.13
N THR A 26 34.94 4.34 -3.88
CA THR A 26 35.14 5.80 -3.86
C THR A 26 34.26 6.51 -2.84
N MET A 27 33.33 5.81 -2.18
CA MET A 27 32.44 6.40 -1.17
C MET A 27 33.21 6.91 0.03
N SER A 28 32.82 8.10 0.51
CA SER A 28 33.28 8.60 1.81
C SER A 28 32.68 7.77 2.96
N TYR A 29 33.33 7.76 4.13
CA TYR A 29 32.78 7.06 5.31
C TYR A 29 31.40 7.54 5.70
N SER A 30 31.07 8.82 5.52
CA SER A 30 29.74 9.37 5.80
C SER A 30 28.69 8.85 4.81
N ALA A 31 29.04 8.76 3.52
CA ALA A 31 28.18 8.20 2.50
C ALA A 31 27.95 6.70 2.72
N LEU A 32 29.02 5.95 3.04
CA LEU A 32 28.94 4.55 3.35
C LEU A 32 28.04 4.27 4.58
N ILE A 33 28.16 5.08 5.63
CA ILE A 33 27.30 4.95 6.82
C ILE A 33 25.86 5.26 6.47
N SER A 34 25.61 6.29 5.69
CA SER A 34 24.26 6.62 5.22
C SER A 34 23.65 5.47 4.43
N GLU A 35 24.42 4.85 3.53
CA GLU A 35 24.00 3.69 2.75
C GLU A 35 23.70 2.47 3.65
N LEU A 36 24.53 2.20 4.64
CA LEU A 36 24.34 1.09 5.59
C LEU A 36 23.23 1.35 6.63
N GLN A 37 22.77 2.57 6.75
CA GLN A 37 21.64 2.95 7.61
C GLN A 37 20.36 3.17 6.82
N THR A 38 20.47 3.32 5.49
CA THR A 38 19.35 3.31 4.59
C THR A 38 19.08 1.86 4.20
N VAL A 39 17.82 1.45 4.18
CA VAL A 39 17.48 0.14 3.60
C VAL A 39 17.95 0.17 2.15
N SER A 40 19.08 -0.47 1.86
CA SER A 40 19.46 -0.72 0.48
C SER A 40 18.46 -1.74 -0.04
N THR A 41 17.41 -1.23 -0.60
CA THR A 41 16.52 -1.99 -1.44
C THR A 41 17.31 -2.43 -2.66
N VAL A 42 17.98 -3.57 -2.60
CA VAL A 42 17.97 -4.41 -3.77
C VAL A 42 16.47 -4.52 -4.06
N ASN A 43 16.02 -3.96 -5.17
CA ASN A 43 14.61 -3.83 -5.56
C ASN A 43 13.97 -5.22 -5.70
N GLN A 44 13.87 -5.96 -4.59
CA GLN A 44 13.14 -7.20 -4.55
C GLN A 44 11.67 -6.83 -4.45
N THR A 45 10.93 -7.25 -5.43
CA THR A 45 9.48 -7.09 -5.45
C THR A 45 8.82 -8.44 -5.18
N VAL A 46 7.60 -8.38 -4.68
CA VAL A 46 6.69 -9.51 -4.57
C VAL A 46 5.41 -9.19 -5.33
N SER A 47 4.92 -10.16 -6.09
CA SER A 47 3.61 -10.09 -6.73
C SER A 47 2.55 -10.58 -5.75
N ILE A 48 1.61 -9.72 -5.38
CA ILE A 48 0.48 -10.05 -4.51
C ILE A 48 -0.81 -9.92 -5.31
N GLN A 49 -1.59 -10.99 -5.35
CA GLN A 49 -2.92 -11.00 -5.96
C GLN A 49 -3.96 -10.65 -4.92
N ILE A 50 -4.60 -9.50 -5.07
CA ILE A 50 -5.77 -9.10 -4.29
C ILE A 50 -7.01 -9.54 -5.07
N THR A 51 -7.83 -10.38 -4.46
CA THR A 51 -9.05 -10.92 -5.09
C THR A 51 -10.30 -10.18 -4.62
N GLU A 52 -11.38 -10.38 -5.37
CA GLU A 52 -12.67 -9.81 -5.04
C GLU A 52 -13.17 -10.30 -3.66
N GLY A 53 -13.76 -9.39 -2.90
CA GLY A 53 -14.36 -9.69 -1.60
C GLY A 53 -13.39 -9.73 -0.43
N MET A 54 -12.11 -9.53 -0.64
CA MET A 54 -11.14 -9.40 0.46
C MET A 54 -11.39 -8.13 1.26
N THR A 55 -11.27 -8.25 2.57
CA THR A 55 -11.33 -7.13 3.52
C THR A 55 -9.98 -6.44 3.67
N ILE A 56 -9.97 -5.22 4.22
CA ILE A 56 -8.72 -4.51 4.52
C ILE A 56 -7.84 -5.29 5.50
N ASP A 57 -8.44 -5.95 6.49
CA ASP A 57 -7.69 -6.75 7.48
C ASP A 57 -6.98 -7.95 6.81
N GLU A 58 -7.64 -8.64 5.89
CA GLU A 58 -7.04 -9.75 5.11
C GLU A 58 -5.91 -9.26 4.21
N ILE A 59 -6.10 -8.12 3.56
CA ILE A 59 -5.07 -7.50 2.72
C ILE A 59 -3.88 -7.05 3.58
N ALA A 60 -4.13 -6.41 4.72
CA ALA A 60 -3.10 -5.98 5.65
C ALA A 60 -2.24 -7.15 6.14
N GLN A 61 -2.87 -8.27 6.50
CA GLN A 61 -2.14 -9.47 6.88
C GLN A 61 -1.29 -10.02 5.72
N MET A 62 -1.84 -10.01 4.51
CA MET A 62 -1.11 -10.43 3.30
C MET A 62 0.11 -9.54 3.04
N MET A 63 0.02 -8.22 3.28
CA MET A 63 1.16 -7.30 3.16
C MET A 63 2.27 -7.66 4.16
N GLU A 64 1.92 -7.97 5.40
CA GLU A 64 2.89 -8.38 6.42
C GLU A 64 3.51 -9.74 6.13
N ASP A 65 2.72 -10.75 5.77
CA ASP A 65 3.18 -12.09 5.43
C ASP A 65 4.17 -12.09 4.24
N ASN A 66 3.99 -11.16 3.33
CA ASN A 66 4.87 -10.95 2.17
C ASN A 66 5.97 -9.90 2.40
N ARG A 67 6.12 -9.42 3.63
CA ARG A 67 7.19 -8.49 4.03
C ARG A 67 7.14 -7.13 3.30
N VAL A 68 5.98 -6.68 2.92
CA VAL A 68 5.79 -5.35 2.32
C VAL A 68 5.79 -4.28 3.42
N CYS A 69 4.92 -4.43 4.41
CA CYS A 69 4.82 -3.54 5.58
C CYS A 69 4.12 -4.27 6.72
N ARG A 70 4.06 -3.68 7.89
CA ARG A 70 3.26 -4.18 9.01
C ARG A 70 1.78 -4.04 8.73
N ALA A 71 1.00 -5.04 9.15
CA ALA A 71 -0.47 -5.02 9.00
C ALA A 71 -1.08 -3.81 9.70
N GLU A 72 -0.60 -3.48 10.90
CA GLU A 72 -1.07 -2.33 11.68
C GLU A 72 -0.79 -1.00 10.98
N ASP A 73 0.39 -0.82 10.38
CA ASP A 73 0.75 0.39 9.63
C ASP A 73 -0.11 0.52 8.36
N PHE A 74 -0.34 -0.58 7.65
CA PHE A 74 -1.22 -0.59 6.49
C PHE A 74 -2.66 -0.21 6.86
N MET A 75 -3.21 -0.81 7.92
CA MET A 75 -4.55 -0.50 8.42
C MET A 75 -4.66 0.96 8.88
N GLU A 76 -3.63 1.50 9.53
CA GLU A 76 -3.62 2.92 9.96
C GLU A 76 -3.66 3.85 8.75
N GLN A 77 -2.87 3.57 7.70
CA GLN A 77 -2.90 4.34 6.45
C GLN A 77 -4.27 4.24 5.75
N CYS A 78 -4.96 3.10 5.85
CA CYS A 78 -6.30 2.91 5.28
C CYS A 78 -7.41 3.74 5.96
N LYS A 79 -7.18 4.25 7.18
CA LYS A 79 -8.16 5.09 7.90
C LYS A 79 -8.34 6.45 7.25
N THR A 80 -7.34 6.94 6.52
CA THR A 80 -7.37 8.26 5.91
C THR A 80 -7.17 8.17 4.39
N LEU A 81 -8.06 8.79 3.64
CA LEU A 81 -7.90 9.00 2.20
C LEU A 81 -7.38 10.43 1.96
N GLY A 82 -6.25 10.50 1.28
CA GLY A 82 -5.70 11.77 0.80
C GLY A 82 -6.61 12.44 -0.26
N ASP A 83 -6.06 13.38 -0.98
CA ASP A 83 -6.72 14.11 -2.06
C ASP A 83 -5.89 14.19 -3.35
N THR A 84 -4.90 13.32 -3.47
CA THR A 84 -3.98 13.27 -4.62
C THR A 84 -4.72 12.85 -5.89
N TYR A 85 -5.51 11.80 -5.83
CA TYR A 85 -6.20 11.23 -6.97
C TYR A 85 -7.58 11.81 -7.19
N LYS A 86 -8.03 11.77 -8.45
CA LYS A 86 -9.33 12.32 -8.87
C LYS A 86 -10.51 11.68 -8.12
N PHE A 87 -10.47 10.38 -7.88
CA PHE A 87 -11.53 9.68 -7.16
C PHE A 87 -11.62 10.13 -5.70
N GLN A 88 -10.49 10.34 -5.04
CA GLN A 88 -10.42 10.77 -3.64
C GLN A 88 -11.12 12.11 -3.39
N LYS A 89 -11.03 13.03 -4.37
CA LYS A 89 -11.67 14.36 -4.31
C LYS A 89 -13.20 14.30 -4.45
N ARG A 90 -13.73 13.17 -4.93
CA ARG A 90 -15.16 12.98 -5.19
C ARG A 90 -15.89 12.22 -4.08
N LEU A 91 -15.17 11.83 -3.03
CA LEU A 91 -15.75 11.10 -1.91
C LEU A 91 -16.35 12.06 -0.89
N GLU A 92 -17.65 11.92 -0.63
CA GLU A 92 -18.41 12.83 0.21
C GLU A 92 -18.45 12.37 1.69
N ASN A 93 -18.53 11.07 1.95
CA ASN A 93 -18.81 10.50 3.27
C ASN A 93 -17.58 9.91 3.98
N LYS A 94 -16.39 10.46 3.74
CA LYS A 94 -15.11 9.94 4.28
C LYS A 94 -15.14 9.69 5.79
N LYS A 95 -15.76 10.58 6.56
CA LYS A 95 -15.79 10.52 8.02
C LYS A 95 -16.72 9.45 8.60
N LEU A 96 -17.58 8.85 7.79
CA LEU A 96 -18.53 7.82 8.24
C LEU A 96 -17.96 6.40 8.17
N LYS A 97 -16.80 6.23 7.53
CA LYS A 97 -16.16 4.93 7.37
C LYS A 97 -15.02 4.78 8.38
N TYR A 98 -14.91 3.61 8.99
CA TYR A 98 -13.79 3.29 9.87
C TYR A 98 -12.48 3.24 9.08
N TYR A 99 -12.48 2.50 7.98
CA TYR A 99 -11.44 2.58 6.96
C TYR A 99 -12.00 3.37 5.77
N GLN A 100 -11.44 4.55 5.51
CA GLN A 100 -11.89 5.35 4.35
C GLN A 100 -11.58 4.66 3.02
N MET A 101 -10.64 3.72 3.04
CA MET A 101 -10.19 2.94 1.89
C MET A 101 -11.10 1.75 1.56
N GLU A 102 -12.01 1.35 2.44
CA GLU A 102 -12.90 0.20 2.21
C GLU A 102 -13.72 0.36 0.93
N GLY A 103 -13.58 -0.63 0.03
CA GLY A 103 -14.21 -0.65 -1.29
C GLY A 103 -13.39 0.02 -2.42
N TYR A 104 -12.26 0.70 -2.11
CA TYR A 104 -11.43 1.39 -3.12
C TYR A 104 -10.13 0.66 -3.47
N ILE A 105 -10.01 -0.58 -3.06
CA ILE A 105 -8.95 -1.50 -3.49
C ILE A 105 -9.50 -2.30 -4.66
N PHE A 106 -8.94 -2.06 -5.87
CA PHE A 106 -9.37 -2.79 -7.06
C PHE A 106 -8.73 -4.17 -7.06
N PRO A 107 -9.49 -5.26 -7.28
CA PRO A 107 -8.92 -6.61 -7.43
C PRO A 107 -7.97 -6.67 -8.63
N ASP A 108 -6.71 -6.97 -8.39
CA ASP A 108 -5.67 -7.05 -9.41
C ASP A 108 -4.43 -7.73 -8.81
N THR A 109 -3.41 -7.96 -9.63
CA THR A 109 -2.09 -8.38 -9.17
C THR A 109 -1.18 -7.16 -9.10
N TYR A 110 -0.64 -6.92 -7.92
CA TYR A 110 0.22 -5.78 -7.62
C TYR A 110 1.64 -6.22 -7.35
N GLU A 111 2.61 -5.41 -7.74
CA GLU A 111 4.01 -5.60 -7.39
C GLU A 111 4.41 -4.59 -6.32
N PHE A 112 4.85 -5.10 -5.17
CA PHE A 112 5.29 -4.29 -4.05
C PHE A 112 6.76 -4.54 -3.73
N TYR A 113 7.45 -3.53 -3.26
CA TYR A 113 8.79 -3.71 -2.70
C TYR A 113 8.73 -4.46 -1.37
N ILE A 114 9.65 -5.40 -1.16
CA ILE A 114 9.75 -6.12 0.10
C ILE A 114 10.81 -5.51 1.03
N LEU A 115 10.55 -5.60 2.31
CA LEU A 115 11.42 -5.22 3.41
C LEU A 115 12.01 -6.48 4.06
N PRO A 116 13.22 -6.92 3.66
CA PRO A 116 13.84 -8.09 4.27
C PRO A 116 14.03 -7.95 5.79
N ALA A 117 14.24 -6.72 6.28
CA ALA A 117 14.42 -6.43 7.70
C ALA A 117 13.14 -6.58 8.54
N LEU A 118 11.97 -6.77 7.93
CA LEU A 118 10.69 -6.89 8.65
C LEU A 118 10.63 -8.12 9.55
N GLU A 119 11.26 -9.23 9.14
CA GLU A 119 11.32 -10.47 9.95
C GLU A 119 12.15 -10.30 11.22
N ASP A 120 13.27 -9.58 11.11
CA ASP A 120 14.28 -9.49 12.18
C ASP A 120 14.00 -8.33 13.16
N ASN A 121 13.21 -7.35 12.79
CA ASN A 121 12.98 -6.13 13.58
C ASN A 121 11.49 -5.84 13.80
N LYS A 122 10.96 -6.27 14.93
CA LYS A 122 9.55 -6.09 15.31
C LYS A 122 9.16 -4.63 15.60
N GLU A 123 10.11 -3.77 15.87
CA GLU A 123 9.89 -2.34 16.17
C GLU A 123 10.14 -1.44 14.94
N LEU A 124 10.34 -2.03 13.75
CA LEU A 124 10.55 -1.26 12.54
C LEU A 124 9.26 -0.52 12.17
N ASP A 125 9.34 0.81 12.10
CA ASP A 125 8.29 1.65 11.54
C ASP A 125 8.22 1.44 10.02
N THR A 126 7.09 0.98 9.53
CA THR A 126 6.84 0.70 8.11
C THR A 126 5.76 1.59 7.51
N SER A 127 5.40 2.68 8.16
CA SER A 127 4.34 3.59 7.73
C SER A 127 4.57 4.20 6.34
N GLU A 128 5.82 4.53 5.98
CA GLU A 128 6.17 4.98 4.62
C GLU A 128 5.94 3.88 3.57
N TYR A 129 6.33 2.65 3.86
CA TYR A 129 6.13 1.51 2.94
C TYR A 129 4.66 1.16 2.78
N ALA A 130 3.88 1.27 3.85
CA ALA A 130 2.43 1.13 3.79
C ALA A 130 1.78 2.23 2.94
N ALA A 131 2.26 3.46 3.05
CA ALA A 131 1.79 4.58 2.23
C ALA A 131 2.15 4.38 0.75
N ASP A 132 3.37 3.92 0.43
CA ASP A 132 3.81 3.61 -0.94
C ASP A 132 2.98 2.46 -1.54
N ALA A 133 2.73 1.40 -0.76
CA ALA A 133 1.88 0.29 -1.20
C ALA A 133 0.45 0.75 -1.52
N LEU A 134 -0.11 1.61 -0.68
CA LEU A 134 -1.43 2.21 -0.93
C LEU A 134 -1.43 3.13 -2.14
N ASP A 135 -0.35 3.87 -2.38
CA ASP A 135 -0.26 4.73 -3.57
C ASP A 135 -0.31 3.92 -4.87
N ILE A 136 0.37 2.78 -4.93
CA ILE A 136 0.29 1.82 -6.04
C ILE A 136 -1.16 1.37 -6.26
N ILE A 137 -1.87 1.00 -5.20
CA ILE A 137 -3.27 0.56 -5.23
C ILE A 137 -4.18 1.71 -5.69
N TYR A 138 -4.01 2.91 -5.16
CA TYR A 138 -4.79 4.09 -5.53
C TYR A 138 -4.58 4.48 -6.99
N GLN A 139 -3.35 4.43 -7.47
CA GLN A 139 -3.05 4.70 -8.87
C GLN A 139 -3.79 3.73 -9.79
N ASN A 140 -3.77 2.42 -9.46
CA ASN A 140 -4.49 1.42 -10.23
C ASN A 140 -6.00 1.68 -10.23
N PHE A 141 -6.60 1.88 -9.05
CA PHE A 141 -8.03 2.19 -8.93
C PHE A 141 -8.39 3.44 -9.74
N ASN A 142 -7.62 4.52 -9.63
CA ASN A 142 -7.84 5.75 -10.38
C ASN A 142 -7.78 5.53 -11.90
N ASN A 143 -6.87 4.68 -12.38
CA ASN A 143 -6.73 4.35 -13.80
C ASN A 143 -7.89 3.50 -14.32
N LYS A 144 -8.45 2.60 -13.50
CA LYS A 144 -9.62 1.79 -13.85
C LYS A 144 -10.90 2.64 -13.95
N LEU A 145 -11.02 3.72 -13.19
CA LEU A 145 -12.16 4.64 -13.23
C LEU A 145 -12.07 5.60 -14.42
N THR A 146 -12.47 5.13 -15.58
CA THR A 146 -12.48 5.92 -16.81
C THR A 146 -13.62 6.95 -16.83
N ALA A 147 -13.57 7.91 -17.78
CA ALA A 147 -14.63 8.89 -17.98
C ALA A 147 -16.01 8.24 -18.23
N ARG A 148 -16.04 7.05 -18.84
CA ARG A 148 -17.28 6.29 -19.09
C ARG A 148 -18.01 5.96 -17.79
N TYR A 149 -17.28 5.53 -16.75
CA TYR A 149 -17.90 5.22 -15.45
C TYR A 149 -18.43 6.49 -14.77
N TYR A 150 -17.66 7.57 -14.79
CA TYR A 150 -18.13 8.85 -14.23
C TYR A 150 -19.37 9.41 -14.93
N ASN A 151 -19.44 9.30 -16.26
CA ASN A 151 -20.63 9.72 -17.02
C ASN A 151 -21.82 8.84 -16.65
N ARG A 152 -21.64 7.53 -16.54
CA ARG A 152 -22.72 6.61 -16.19
C ARG A 152 -23.24 6.84 -14.78
N MET A 153 -22.36 7.09 -13.80
CA MET A 153 -22.76 7.48 -12.45
C MET A 153 -23.62 8.76 -12.47
N SER A 154 -23.18 9.76 -13.24
CA SER A 154 -23.94 11.02 -13.39
C SER A 154 -25.32 10.81 -14.03
N GLU A 155 -25.44 9.97 -15.07
CA GLU A 155 -26.72 9.62 -15.68
C GLU A 155 -27.69 8.95 -14.71
N LEU A 156 -27.16 8.12 -13.81
CA LEU A 156 -27.93 7.40 -12.79
C LEU A 156 -28.19 8.23 -11.54
N GLY A 157 -27.60 9.42 -11.43
CA GLY A 157 -27.69 10.27 -10.23
C GLY A 157 -26.98 9.70 -9.01
N LEU A 158 -25.98 8.82 -9.22
CA LEU A 158 -25.23 8.17 -8.17
C LEU A 158 -23.88 8.86 -7.94
N THR A 159 -23.51 8.99 -6.67
CA THR A 159 -22.15 9.34 -6.27
C THR A 159 -21.20 8.18 -6.49
N LEU A 160 -19.89 8.44 -6.47
CA LEU A 160 -18.88 7.37 -6.52
C LEU A 160 -19.02 6.41 -5.32
N ASP A 161 -19.26 6.94 -4.13
CA ASP A 161 -19.38 6.15 -2.90
C ASP A 161 -20.60 5.23 -2.93
N GLU A 162 -21.75 5.72 -3.38
CA GLU A 162 -22.96 4.90 -3.58
C GLU A 162 -22.71 3.81 -4.63
N THR A 163 -22.05 4.13 -5.73
CA THR A 163 -21.72 3.17 -6.78
C THR A 163 -20.83 2.05 -6.27
N ILE A 164 -19.77 2.38 -5.51
CA ILE A 164 -18.86 1.38 -4.93
C ILE A 164 -19.57 0.54 -3.87
N THR A 165 -20.43 1.15 -3.05
CA THR A 165 -21.24 0.44 -2.07
C THR A 165 -22.18 -0.57 -2.73
N LEU A 166 -22.90 -0.17 -3.78
CA LEU A 166 -23.75 -1.08 -4.56
C LEU A 166 -22.96 -2.20 -5.23
N ALA A 167 -21.79 -1.87 -5.80
CA ALA A 167 -20.91 -2.88 -6.39
C ALA A 167 -20.42 -3.90 -5.36
N SER A 168 -20.05 -3.45 -4.15
CA SER A 168 -19.62 -4.32 -3.06
C SER A 168 -20.75 -5.26 -2.57
N ILE A 169 -21.97 -4.76 -2.51
CA ILE A 169 -23.16 -5.59 -2.18
C ILE A 169 -23.39 -6.61 -3.28
N ALA A 170 -23.43 -6.16 -4.55
CA ALA A 170 -23.63 -7.06 -5.69
C ALA A 170 -22.55 -8.15 -5.76
N GLN A 171 -21.29 -7.81 -5.44
CA GLN A 171 -20.20 -8.77 -5.38
C GLN A 171 -20.42 -9.86 -4.32
N ARG A 172 -20.94 -9.48 -3.16
CA ARG A 172 -21.19 -10.43 -2.07
C ARG A 172 -22.42 -11.33 -2.27
N GLU A 173 -23.44 -10.80 -2.93
CA GLU A 173 -24.71 -11.51 -3.17
C GLU A 173 -24.68 -12.37 -4.44
N ALA A 174 -23.71 -12.14 -5.33
CA ALA A 174 -23.63 -12.85 -6.59
C ALA A 174 -22.71 -14.08 -6.48
N ASP A 175 -23.26 -15.27 -6.81
CA ASP A 175 -22.48 -16.51 -6.86
C ASP A 175 -21.44 -16.53 -8.00
N ASN A 176 -21.66 -15.67 -9.02
CA ASN A 176 -20.78 -15.54 -10.19
C ASN A 176 -21.06 -14.24 -10.95
N THR A 177 -20.16 -13.87 -11.88
CA THR A 177 -20.26 -12.65 -12.67
C THR A 177 -21.55 -12.53 -13.49
N THR A 178 -22.18 -13.64 -13.88
CA THR A 178 -23.43 -13.66 -14.64
C THR A 178 -24.59 -13.19 -13.76
N ASN A 179 -24.56 -13.49 -12.48
CA ASN A 179 -25.62 -13.13 -11.55
C ASN A 179 -25.49 -11.68 -11.02
N MET A 180 -24.30 -11.08 -11.08
CA MET A 180 -24.09 -9.70 -10.60
C MET A 180 -25.00 -8.67 -11.27
N GLY A 181 -25.25 -8.81 -12.59
CA GLY A 181 -26.16 -7.94 -13.32
C GLY A 181 -27.61 -8.04 -12.83
N ASN A 182 -28.03 -9.22 -12.39
CA ASN A 182 -29.39 -9.46 -11.89
C ASN A 182 -29.56 -8.96 -10.46
N VAL A 183 -28.50 -9.00 -9.64
CA VAL A 183 -28.51 -8.47 -8.26
C VAL A 183 -28.54 -6.94 -8.25
N ALA A 184 -27.91 -6.31 -9.24
CA ALA A 184 -27.78 -4.85 -9.34
C ALA A 184 -28.96 -4.17 -10.10
N SER A 185 -29.90 -4.93 -10.64
CA SER A 185 -31.08 -4.43 -11.36
C SER A 185 -32.29 -4.35 -10.45
#